data_f7f692ac1b439a04e8a8140078f8d270
#
_entry.id   f7f692ac1b439a04e8a8140078f8d270
#
_cell.length_a   1.000
_cell.length_b   1.000
_cell.length_c   1.000
_cell.angle_alpha   90.00
_cell.angle_beta   90.00
_cell.angle_gamma   90.00
#
_symmetry.space_group_name_H-M   'P 1'
#
loop_
_entity.id
_entity.type
_entity.pdbx_description
1 polymer ?
#
loop_
_entity_poly.entity_id
_entity_poly.type
_entity_poly.pdbx_seq_one_letter_code
_entity_poly.pdbx_strand_id
1 'polypeptide(L)'
;METIIAIGGNEIGELQKDGSLKPVLTDAIHREIVAQTGKKHPNVLYIPTAKNDSEGYIAAFQQYYESLGCSQIDVLRLIKERPLTRDIESRVFGADAVYVNGGDTFRMMEIWKRAGIDPILKEAYLKGIVMAGHSAGAICWFADGDSDSFEKKRDFRVTALGTINAVLCPHYDTDPFRRTGLKKIMERTPRLVAIALDECAAIEIIDDTYRILAATPTCKARRTYWKSGQYIVEEIRPTAGFQDLKTLLAKPA
;
A
#
# COMPACT_ATOMS: atom_id res chain seq x y z
N MET A 1 10.67 14.55 4.74
CA MET A 1 9.45 13.95 5.34
C MET A 1 9.32 12.54 4.80
N GLU A 2 9.20 11.59 5.65
CA GLU A 2 9.01 10.17 5.31
C GLU A 2 7.51 9.92 5.14
N THR A 3 7.05 9.64 3.91
CA THR A 3 5.61 9.56 3.62
C THR A 3 5.22 8.20 3.05
N ILE A 4 4.19 7.59 3.65
CA ILE A 4 3.52 6.37 3.15
C ILE A 4 2.02 6.63 3.00
N ILE A 5 1.43 6.31 1.85
CA ILE A 5 -0.02 6.28 1.64
C ILE A 5 -0.44 4.87 1.24
N ALA A 6 -1.00 4.13 2.19
CA ALA A 6 -1.42 2.73 2.01
C ALA A 6 -2.93 2.64 1.83
N ILE A 7 -3.38 2.19 0.65
CA ILE A 7 -4.80 2.15 0.24
C ILE A 7 -5.35 0.74 0.43
N GLY A 8 -6.55 0.61 1.01
CA GLY A 8 -7.18 -0.68 1.29
C GLY A 8 -7.53 -1.50 0.05
N GLY A 9 -7.91 -0.84 -1.03
CA GLY A 9 -8.28 -1.50 -2.29
C GLY A 9 -8.66 -0.49 -3.36
N ASN A 10 -9.57 -0.89 -4.28
CA ASN A 10 -10.07 -0.04 -5.36
C ASN A 10 -8.99 0.38 -6.36
N GLU A 11 -8.46 -0.63 -7.05
CA GLU A 11 -7.41 -0.42 -8.06
C GLU A 11 -7.91 0.43 -9.24
N ILE A 12 -6.98 1.10 -9.93
CA ILE A 12 -7.25 1.85 -11.16
C ILE A 12 -7.85 0.94 -12.25
N GLY A 13 -7.52 -0.35 -12.22
CA GLY A 13 -8.01 -1.36 -13.15
C GLY A 13 -7.24 -1.35 -14.46
N GLU A 14 -7.86 -1.95 -15.49
CA GLU A 14 -7.36 -1.94 -16.87
C GLU A 14 -8.19 -0.99 -17.75
N LEU A 15 -7.62 -0.57 -18.85
CA LEU A 15 -8.35 0.21 -19.87
C LEU A 15 -9.53 -0.60 -20.41
N GLN A 16 -10.63 0.08 -20.67
CA GLN A 16 -11.77 -0.49 -21.38
C GLN A 16 -11.42 -0.73 -22.86
N LYS A 17 -12.26 -1.45 -23.58
CA LYS A 17 -12.01 -1.77 -25.01
C LYS A 17 -11.90 -0.54 -25.91
N ASP A 18 -12.52 0.56 -25.53
CA ASP A 18 -12.45 1.85 -26.23
C ASP A 18 -11.25 2.72 -25.79
N GLY A 19 -10.37 2.20 -24.93
CA GLY A 19 -9.21 2.91 -24.41
C GLY A 19 -9.52 3.86 -23.24
N SER A 20 -10.77 3.93 -22.76
CA SER A 20 -11.13 4.76 -21.62
C SER A 20 -10.83 4.07 -20.28
N LEU A 21 -10.66 4.87 -19.23
CA LEU A 21 -10.59 4.40 -17.85
C LEU A 21 -11.99 4.40 -17.20
N LYS A 22 -12.24 3.43 -16.35
CA LYS A 22 -13.36 3.53 -15.41
C LYS A 22 -13.10 4.65 -14.41
N PRO A 23 -14.16 5.28 -13.85
CA PRO A 23 -13.99 6.24 -12.77
C PRO A 23 -13.21 5.62 -11.60
N VAL A 24 -12.15 6.31 -11.17
CA VAL A 24 -11.31 5.88 -10.03
C VAL A 24 -11.95 6.41 -8.75
N LEU A 25 -12.58 5.56 -7.95
CA LEU A 25 -13.26 5.97 -6.72
C LEU A 25 -12.29 6.58 -5.70
N THR A 26 -11.04 6.16 -5.72
CA THR A 26 -9.96 6.67 -4.85
C THR A 26 -9.22 7.88 -5.43
N ASP A 27 -9.79 8.59 -6.43
CA ASP A 27 -9.16 9.74 -7.10
C ASP A 27 -8.59 10.78 -6.13
N ALA A 28 -9.36 11.15 -5.09
CA ALA A 28 -8.89 12.09 -4.08
C ALA A 28 -7.64 11.61 -3.33
N ILE A 29 -7.52 10.29 -3.10
CA ILE A 29 -6.35 9.69 -2.44
C ILE A 29 -5.15 9.70 -3.39
N HIS A 30 -5.34 9.42 -4.68
CA HIS A 30 -4.28 9.51 -5.67
C HIS A 30 -3.77 10.95 -5.86
N ARG A 31 -4.67 11.94 -5.83
CA ARG A 31 -4.27 13.36 -5.82
C ARG A 31 -3.46 13.72 -4.59
N GLU A 32 -3.78 13.15 -3.44
CA GLU A 32 -2.98 13.34 -2.22
C GLU A 32 -1.57 12.76 -2.39
N ILE A 33 -1.42 11.56 -3.00
CA ILE A 33 -0.10 10.99 -3.31
C ILE A 33 0.73 11.97 -4.15
N VAL A 34 0.14 12.55 -5.19
CA VAL A 34 0.80 13.55 -6.04
C VAL A 34 1.15 14.81 -5.25
N ALA A 35 0.22 15.31 -4.43
CA ALA A 35 0.42 16.52 -3.61
C ALA A 35 1.57 16.35 -2.60
N GLN A 36 1.70 15.17 -1.98
CA GLN A 36 2.75 14.88 -1.01
C GLN A 36 4.17 14.90 -1.59
N THR A 37 4.33 14.82 -2.91
CA THR A 37 5.63 15.02 -3.56
C THR A 37 6.13 16.47 -3.47
N GLY A 38 5.24 17.42 -3.20
CA GLY A 38 5.54 18.86 -3.20
C GLY A 38 5.88 19.43 -4.58
N LYS A 39 5.74 18.65 -5.65
CA LYS A 39 6.08 19.04 -7.02
C LYS A 39 4.83 19.27 -7.87
N LYS A 40 4.92 20.24 -8.77
CA LYS A 40 3.84 20.53 -9.72
C LYS A 40 3.67 19.43 -10.76
N HIS A 41 4.77 18.83 -11.19
CA HIS A 41 4.81 17.77 -12.20
C HIS A 41 5.78 16.68 -11.74
N PRO A 42 5.39 15.82 -10.79
CA PRO A 42 6.28 14.80 -10.24
C PRO A 42 6.59 13.68 -11.22
N ASN A 43 7.73 13.03 -11.02
CA ASN A 43 8.07 11.75 -11.63
C ASN A 43 7.57 10.62 -10.73
N VAL A 44 6.83 9.68 -11.29
CA VAL A 44 6.28 8.54 -10.56
C VAL A 44 6.87 7.24 -11.07
N LEU A 45 7.39 6.41 -10.17
CA LEU A 45 7.80 5.05 -10.47
C LEU A 45 6.67 4.09 -10.13
N TYR A 46 6.20 3.36 -11.13
CA TYR A 46 5.19 2.31 -10.95
C TYR A 46 5.84 0.92 -10.90
N ILE A 47 5.48 0.12 -9.88
CA ILE A 47 5.99 -1.24 -9.68
C ILE A 47 4.82 -2.24 -9.76
N PRO A 48 4.57 -2.86 -10.95
CA PRO A 48 3.44 -3.74 -11.19
C PRO A 48 3.71 -5.22 -10.86
N THR A 49 4.73 -5.54 -10.06
CA THR A 49 5.18 -6.92 -9.80
C THR A 49 4.03 -7.82 -9.30
N ALA A 50 3.16 -7.33 -8.43
CA ALA A 50 2.03 -8.10 -7.88
C ALA A 50 0.99 -8.51 -8.95
N LYS A 51 0.95 -7.83 -10.10
CA LYS A 51 0.11 -8.12 -11.28
C LYS A 51 0.92 -8.71 -12.45
N ASN A 52 2.07 -9.32 -12.16
CA ASN A 52 2.92 -9.97 -13.18
C ASN A 52 3.40 -9.07 -14.31
N ASP A 53 3.68 -7.79 -14.02
CA ASP A 53 4.06 -6.78 -14.99
C ASP A 53 3.07 -6.71 -16.18
N SER A 54 1.76 -6.74 -15.89
CA SER A 54 0.68 -6.72 -16.89
C SER A 54 0.64 -5.38 -17.62
N GLU A 55 0.74 -5.42 -18.95
CA GLU A 55 0.74 -4.21 -19.80
C GLU A 55 -0.60 -3.46 -19.73
N GLY A 56 -1.72 -4.16 -19.55
CA GLY A 56 -3.04 -3.51 -19.41
C GLY A 56 -3.10 -2.62 -18.15
N TYR A 57 -2.59 -3.10 -17.01
CA TYR A 57 -2.52 -2.30 -15.79
C TYR A 57 -1.48 -1.18 -15.89
N ILE A 58 -0.36 -1.43 -16.59
CA ILE A 58 0.67 -0.40 -16.82
C ILE A 58 0.09 0.74 -17.65
N ALA A 59 -0.55 0.44 -18.78
CA ALA A 59 -1.15 1.46 -19.65
C ALA A 59 -2.21 2.30 -18.93
N ALA A 60 -3.08 1.64 -18.14
CA ALA A 60 -4.10 2.30 -17.36
C ALA A 60 -3.49 3.23 -16.29
N PHE A 61 -2.47 2.76 -15.59
CA PHE A 61 -1.77 3.56 -14.57
C PHE A 61 -1.10 4.79 -15.20
N GLN A 62 -0.39 4.61 -16.31
CA GLN A 62 0.27 5.69 -17.04
C GLN A 62 -0.75 6.76 -17.47
N GLN A 63 -1.81 6.35 -18.18
CA GLN A 63 -2.86 7.28 -18.60
C GLN A 63 -3.50 8.04 -17.44
N TYR A 64 -3.73 7.35 -16.32
CA TYR A 64 -4.35 7.97 -15.16
C TYR A 64 -3.42 8.99 -14.49
N TYR A 65 -2.16 8.63 -14.21
CA TYR A 65 -1.23 9.53 -13.56
C TYR A 65 -0.77 10.70 -14.45
N GLU A 66 -0.72 10.52 -15.77
CA GLU A 66 -0.59 11.61 -16.74
C GLU A 66 -1.75 12.61 -16.60
N SER A 67 -2.99 12.12 -16.43
CA SER A 67 -4.16 12.98 -16.21
C SER A 67 -4.12 13.74 -14.87
N LEU A 68 -3.37 13.26 -13.88
CA LEU A 68 -3.10 13.94 -12.62
C LEU A 68 -1.98 14.99 -12.73
N GLY A 69 -1.33 15.11 -13.91
CA GLY A 69 -0.29 16.12 -14.18
C GLY A 69 1.13 15.66 -13.87
N CYS A 70 1.37 14.35 -13.69
CA CYS A 70 2.72 13.81 -13.55
C CYS A 70 3.50 13.96 -14.86
N SER A 71 4.80 14.34 -14.78
CA SER A 71 5.62 14.59 -15.96
C SER A 71 6.21 13.34 -16.58
N GLN A 72 6.51 12.35 -15.75
CA GLN A 72 7.06 11.06 -16.18
C GLN A 72 6.50 9.94 -15.31
N ILE A 73 6.04 8.87 -15.95
CA ILE A 73 5.66 7.62 -15.28
C ILE A 73 6.60 6.54 -15.79
N ASP A 74 7.62 6.22 -14.98
CA ASP A 74 8.52 5.10 -15.24
C ASP A 74 7.94 3.80 -14.68
N VAL A 75 8.31 2.66 -15.26
CA VAL A 75 7.75 1.35 -14.90
C VAL A 75 8.86 0.36 -14.60
N LEU A 76 8.97 -0.09 -13.36
CA LEU A 76 9.95 -1.07 -12.94
C LEU A 76 9.39 -2.51 -13.08
N ARG A 77 9.72 -3.19 -14.19
CA ARG A 77 9.29 -4.56 -14.49
C ARG A 77 10.30 -5.58 -13.96
N LEU A 78 10.10 -6.07 -12.75
CA LEU A 78 11.01 -7.01 -12.11
C LEU A 78 10.88 -8.45 -12.61
N ILE A 79 9.76 -8.79 -13.27
CA ILE A 79 9.51 -10.14 -13.80
C ILE A 79 10.00 -10.25 -15.24
N LYS A 80 9.60 -9.30 -16.09
CA LYS A 80 9.88 -9.37 -17.54
C LYS A 80 11.29 -8.89 -17.88
N GLU A 81 11.76 -7.80 -17.26
CA GLU A 81 13.04 -7.16 -17.63
C GLU A 81 14.21 -7.65 -16.79
N ARG A 82 14.00 -8.01 -15.52
CA ARG A 82 15.05 -8.43 -14.56
C ARG A 82 16.23 -7.44 -14.53
N PRO A 83 15.99 -6.17 -14.23
CA PRO A 83 17.00 -5.11 -14.28
C PRO A 83 18.12 -5.37 -13.28
N LEU A 84 19.31 -4.83 -13.55
CA LEU A 84 20.42 -4.86 -12.61
C LEU A 84 20.13 -3.94 -11.40
N THR A 85 20.76 -4.22 -10.27
CA THR A 85 20.59 -3.43 -9.03
C THR A 85 20.79 -1.94 -9.26
N ARG A 86 21.85 -1.54 -10.00
CA ARG A 86 22.12 -0.13 -10.34
C ARG A 86 20.98 0.52 -11.14
N ASP A 87 20.27 -0.25 -11.97
CA ASP A 87 19.18 0.27 -12.78
C ASP A 87 17.93 0.44 -11.92
N ILE A 88 17.72 -0.46 -10.95
CA ILE A 88 16.68 -0.35 -9.92
C ILE A 88 16.93 0.90 -9.06
N GLU A 89 18.15 1.06 -8.55
CA GLU A 89 18.55 2.24 -7.76
C GLU A 89 18.31 3.55 -8.52
N SER A 90 18.77 3.61 -9.77
CA SER A 90 18.62 4.80 -10.62
C SER A 90 17.14 5.18 -10.79
N ARG A 91 16.26 4.22 -11.06
CA ARG A 91 14.83 4.46 -11.24
C ARG A 91 14.14 4.85 -9.92
N VAL A 92 14.45 4.15 -8.82
CA VAL A 92 13.85 4.41 -7.50
C VAL A 92 14.26 5.79 -6.99
N PHE A 93 15.56 6.12 -7.02
CA PHE A 93 16.03 7.41 -6.52
C PHE A 93 15.79 8.58 -7.48
N GLY A 94 15.44 8.31 -8.73
CA GLY A 94 15.02 9.32 -9.72
C GLY A 94 13.53 9.68 -9.64
N ALA A 95 12.75 8.96 -8.85
CA ALA A 95 11.32 9.20 -8.67
C ALA A 95 11.04 10.17 -7.51
N ASP A 96 9.92 10.89 -7.60
CA ASP A 96 9.36 11.69 -6.51
C ASP A 96 8.34 10.89 -5.69
N ALA A 97 7.71 9.90 -6.34
CA ALA A 97 6.85 8.92 -5.69
C ALA A 97 7.05 7.52 -6.28
N VAL A 98 6.95 6.50 -5.45
CA VAL A 98 6.88 5.09 -5.83
C VAL A 98 5.49 4.57 -5.55
N TYR A 99 4.83 4.03 -6.58
CA TYR A 99 3.52 3.40 -6.44
C TYR A 99 3.59 1.90 -6.73
N VAL A 100 3.13 1.10 -5.77
CA VAL A 100 3.10 -0.37 -5.89
C VAL A 100 1.69 -0.86 -6.13
N ASN A 101 1.50 -1.68 -7.17
CA ASN A 101 0.20 -2.23 -7.52
C ASN A 101 -0.25 -3.35 -6.56
N GLY A 102 -1.56 -3.55 -6.46
CA GLY A 102 -2.16 -4.70 -5.80
C GLY A 102 -2.00 -6.00 -6.60
N GLY A 103 -2.31 -7.13 -5.99
CA GLY A 103 -2.25 -8.46 -6.58
C GLY A 103 -1.68 -9.52 -5.64
N ASP A 104 -0.85 -10.43 -6.15
CA ASP A 104 -0.24 -11.50 -5.34
C ASP A 104 0.91 -10.96 -4.48
N THR A 105 0.63 -10.72 -3.19
CA THR A 105 1.59 -10.17 -2.22
C THR A 105 2.76 -11.11 -1.99
N PHE A 106 2.50 -12.40 -1.81
CA PHE A 106 3.56 -13.36 -1.49
C PHE A 106 4.55 -13.47 -2.64
N ARG A 107 4.04 -13.65 -3.85
CA ARG A 107 4.87 -13.72 -5.05
C ARG A 107 5.68 -12.43 -5.26
N MET A 108 5.06 -11.29 -5.04
CA MET A 108 5.72 -9.99 -5.12
C MET A 108 6.91 -9.91 -4.17
N MET A 109 6.71 -10.23 -2.88
CA MET A 109 7.77 -10.19 -1.88
C MET A 109 8.91 -11.16 -2.18
N GLU A 110 8.62 -12.37 -2.68
CA GLU A 110 9.62 -13.33 -3.10
C GLU A 110 10.48 -12.82 -4.28
N ILE A 111 9.85 -12.16 -5.26
CA ILE A 111 10.56 -11.56 -6.40
C ILE A 111 11.41 -10.39 -5.93
N TRP A 112 10.88 -9.53 -5.08
CA TRP A 112 11.58 -8.37 -4.52
C TRP A 112 12.83 -8.76 -3.74
N LYS A 113 12.71 -9.78 -2.89
CA LYS A 113 13.86 -10.32 -2.15
C LYS A 113 14.97 -10.83 -3.08
N ARG A 114 14.61 -11.52 -4.17
CA ARG A 114 15.58 -12.00 -5.17
C ARG A 114 16.19 -10.86 -5.98
N ALA A 115 15.42 -9.81 -6.27
CA ALA A 115 15.89 -8.63 -6.99
C ALA A 115 16.72 -7.69 -6.11
N GLY A 116 16.70 -7.86 -4.78
CA GLY A 116 17.41 -7.01 -3.83
C GLY A 116 16.83 -5.59 -3.73
N ILE A 117 15.54 -5.39 -4.05
CA ILE A 117 14.91 -4.07 -4.05
C ILE A 117 14.55 -3.58 -2.64
N ASP A 118 14.38 -4.49 -1.67
CA ASP A 118 13.93 -4.18 -0.30
C ASP A 118 14.76 -3.07 0.38
N PRO A 119 16.10 -3.15 0.44
CA PRO A 119 16.91 -2.08 1.05
C PRO A 119 16.84 -0.78 0.26
N ILE A 120 16.69 -0.83 -1.07
CA ILE A 120 16.61 0.35 -1.94
C ILE A 120 15.32 1.14 -1.64
N LEU A 121 14.18 0.46 -1.51
CA LEU A 121 12.91 1.09 -1.16
C LEU A 121 12.91 1.69 0.25
N LYS A 122 13.53 0.99 1.22
CA LYS A 122 13.69 1.54 2.57
C LYS A 122 14.55 2.79 2.58
N GLU A 123 15.66 2.80 1.85
CA GLU A 123 16.50 3.99 1.72
C GLU A 123 15.77 5.13 1.01
N ALA A 124 15.01 4.84 -0.04
CA ALA A 124 14.21 5.82 -0.75
C ALA A 124 13.16 6.49 0.16
N TYR A 125 12.47 5.69 1.00
CA TYR A 125 11.56 6.20 2.03
C TYR A 125 12.27 7.17 2.98
N LEU A 126 13.42 6.78 3.54
CA LEU A 126 14.22 7.62 4.44
C LEU A 126 14.75 8.90 3.75
N LYS A 127 14.89 8.90 2.43
CA LYS A 127 15.23 10.08 1.63
C LYS A 127 14.04 10.98 1.30
N GLY A 128 12.83 10.60 1.72
CA GLY A 128 11.61 11.40 1.55
C GLY A 128 10.92 11.20 0.19
N ILE A 129 11.23 10.13 -0.54
CA ILE A 129 10.43 9.72 -1.70
C ILE A 129 9.10 9.18 -1.19
N VAL A 130 7.99 9.66 -1.75
CA VAL A 130 6.65 9.25 -1.32
C VAL A 130 6.41 7.78 -1.68
N MET A 131 6.07 6.94 -0.71
CA MET A 131 5.73 5.55 -0.90
C MET A 131 4.22 5.37 -0.90
N ALA A 132 3.68 4.74 -1.93
CA ALA A 132 2.23 4.51 -2.02
C ALA A 132 1.92 3.15 -2.63
N GLY A 133 0.67 2.72 -2.49
CA GLY A 133 0.17 1.53 -3.13
C GLY A 133 -1.15 1.05 -2.55
N HIS A 134 -1.81 0.12 -3.25
CA HIS A 134 -3.07 -0.45 -2.81
C HIS A 134 -2.96 -1.96 -2.62
N SER A 135 -3.79 -2.53 -1.72
CA SER A 135 -3.86 -3.98 -1.46
C SER A 135 -2.46 -4.59 -1.18
N ALA A 136 -1.93 -5.46 -2.03
CA ALA A 136 -0.56 -5.98 -1.91
C ALA A 136 0.49 -4.87 -1.84
N GLY A 137 0.32 -3.81 -2.63
CA GLY A 137 1.19 -2.63 -2.62
C GLY A 137 1.02 -1.74 -1.40
N ALA A 138 -0.05 -1.89 -0.63
CA ALA A 138 -0.20 -1.29 0.69
C ALA A 138 0.47 -2.15 1.76
N ILE A 139 0.26 -3.48 1.71
CA ILE A 139 0.85 -4.44 2.64
C ILE A 139 2.38 -4.34 2.67
N CYS A 140 3.02 -4.15 1.51
CA CYS A 140 4.48 -4.23 1.39
C CYS A 140 5.23 -3.27 2.33
N TRP A 141 4.64 -2.17 2.75
CA TRP A 141 5.26 -1.19 3.67
C TRP A 141 5.22 -1.59 5.14
N PHE A 142 4.36 -2.54 5.52
CA PHE A 142 4.16 -2.97 6.90
C PHE A 142 5.06 -4.15 7.28
N ALA A 143 5.06 -4.52 8.57
CA ALA A 143 5.82 -5.69 9.03
C ALA A 143 5.20 -7.00 8.52
N ASP A 144 3.87 -7.09 8.58
CA ASP A 144 3.10 -8.23 8.10
C ASP A 144 1.79 -7.74 7.45
N GLY A 145 1.16 -8.60 6.67
CA GLY A 145 -0.16 -8.33 6.11
C GLY A 145 -1.04 -9.54 6.00
N ASP A 146 -2.35 -9.27 5.93
CA ASP A 146 -3.37 -10.27 5.61
C ASP A 146 -3.57 -10.31 4.09
N SER A 147 -3.15 -11.41 3.47
CA SER A 147 -3.17 -11.59 2.01
C SER A 147 -3.88 -12.88 1.62
N ASP A 148 -4.66 -12.83 0.53
CA ASP A 148 -5.34 -13.95 -0.11
C ASP A 148 -4.45 -14.79 -1.04
N SER A 149 -3.16 -14.40 -1.20
CA SER A 149 -2.19 -15.13 -2.04
C SER A 149 -2.07 -16.63 -1.74
N PHE A 150 -2.63 -17.07 -0.62
CA PHE A 150 -2.60 -18.45 -0.13
C PHE A 150 -3.98 -19.13 -0.04
N GLU A 151 -4.95 -18.79 -0.87
CA GLU A 151 -6.31 -19.38 -0.84
C GLU A 151 -6.33 -20.90 -0.63
N LYS A 152 -5.30 -21.62 -1.10
CA LYS A 152 -5.14 -23.08 -0.93
C LYS A 152 -4.43 -23.51 0.36
N LYS A 153 -3.77 -22.60 1.12
CA LYS A 153 -2.89 -22.96 2.25
C LYS A 153 -3.35 -22.53 3.63
N ARG A 154 -4.50 -21.87 3.79
CA ARG A 154 -5.04 -21.41 5.08
C ARG A 154 -4.13 -20.50 5.92
N ASP A 155 -3.02 -20.01 5.37
CA ASP A 155 -2.15 -19.06 6.04
C ASP A 155 -2.16 -17.75 5.26
N PHE A 156 -2.87 -16.78 5.80
CA PHE A 156 -3.09 -15.47 5.17
C PHE A 156 -1.98 -14.47 5.50
N ARG A 157 -1.03 -14.84 6.35
CA ARG A 157 0.05 -13.94 6.78
C ARG A 157 1.17 -13.88 5.76
N VAL A 158 1.53 -12.69 5.33
CA VAL A 158 2.71 -12.40 4.53
C VAL A 158 3.60 -11.42 5.29
N THR A 159 4.86 -11.79 5.51
CA THR A 159 5.88 -10.86 6.03
C THR A 159 6.35 -9.96 4.90
N ALA A 160 6.43 -8.66 5.17
CA ALA A 160 6.76 -7.64 4.19
C ALA A 160 7.98 -6.80 4.61
N LEU A 161 8.13 -5.57 4.12
CA LEU A 161 9.34 -4.76 4.34
C LEU A 161 9.56 -4.34 5.81
N GLY A 162 8.48 -4.17 6.58
CA GLY A 162 8.59 -3.77 7.99
C GLY A 162 8.99 -2.31 8.21
N THR A 163 8.72 -1.43 7.24
CA THR A 163 8.89 0.01 7.41
C THR A 163 7.97 0.52 8.52
N ILE A 164 6.73 0.05 8.55
CA ILE A 164 5.76 0.31 9.63
C ILE A 164 5.60 -0.97 10.47
N ASN A 165 5.85 -0.88 11.76
CA ASN A 165 5.78 -2.01 12.69
C ASN A 165 4.33 -2.35 13.10
N ALA A 166 3.53 -2.74 12.13
CA ALA A 166 2.13 -3.13 12.30
C ALA A 166 1.75 -4.20 11.27
N VAL A 167 0.58 -4.81 11.44
CA VAL A 167 -0.06 -5.66 10.42
C VAL A 167 -1.02 -4.81 9.59
N LEU A 168 -1.02 -4.96 8.26
CA LEU A 168 -2.03 -4.35 7.40
C LEU A 168 -3.02 -5.39 6.88
N CYS A 169 -4.31 -5.07 6.95
CA CYS A 169 -5.39 -5.85 6.35
C CYS A 169 -6.20 -4.96 5.38
N PRO A 170 -5.98 -5.07 4.08
CA PRO A 170 -6.79 -4.41 3.06
C PRO A 170 -8.12 -5.15 2.85
N HIS A 171 -9.06 -4.55 2.07
CA HIS A 171 -10.36 -5.15 1.69
C HIS A 171 -11.21 -5.63 2.88
N TYR A 172 -11.13 -4.95 4.03
CA TYR A 172 -11.74 -5.44 5.27
C TYR A 172 -13.26 -5.50 5.25
N ASP A 173 -13.90 -4.68 4.43
CA ASP A 173 -15.35 -4.60 4.25
C ASP A 173 -15.90 -5.56 3.19
N THR A 174 -15.14 -5.80 2.12
CA THR A 174 -15.62 -6.51 0.92
C THR A 174 -15.27 -8.00 0.90
N ASP A 175 -14.16 -8.39 1.51
CA ASP A 175 -13.75 -9.80 1.60
C ASP A 175 -14.18 -10.41 2.95
N PRO A 176 -15.13 -11.36 2.95
CA PRO A 176 -15.65 -11.96 4.19
C PRO A 176 -14.61 -12.75 4.99
N PHE A 177 -13.53 -13.19 4.33
CA PHE A 177 -12.46 -13.95 4.99
C PHE A 177 -11.46 -13.09 5.73
N ARG A 178 -11.36 -11.78 5.41
CA ARG A 178 -10.40 -10.84 6.03
C ARG A 178 -10.56 -10.72 7.54
N ARG A 179 -11.80 -10.68 8.04
CA ARG A 179 -12.05 -10.56 9.49
C ARG A 179 -11.54 -11.78 10.27
N THR A 180 -11.77 -12.98 9.73
CA THR A 180 -11.33 -14.22 10.37
C THR A 180 -9.84 -14.48 10.15
N GLY A 181 -9.31 -14.15 8.99
CA GLY A 181 -7.87 -14.21 8.65
C GLY A 181 -7.06 -13.30 9.54
N LEU A 182 -7.43 -12.03 9.61
CA LEU A 182 -6.76 -11.04 10.45
C LEU A 182 -6.73 -11.45 11.93
N LYS A 183 -7.87 -11.93 12.46
CA LYS A 183 -7.92 -12.42 13.85
C LYS A 183 -6.90 -13.53 14.10
N LYS A 184 -6.78 -14.51 13.19
CA LYS A 184 -5.79 -15.60 13.28
C LYS A 184 -4.35 -15.10 13.18
N ILE A 185 -4.09 -14.11 12.32
CA ILE A 185 -2.76 -13.47 12.22
C ILE A 185 -2.43 -12.80 13.54
N MET A 186 -3.37 -12.04 14.10
CA MET A 186 -3.18 -11.33 15.36
C MET A 186 -2.99 -12.25 16.56
N GLU A 187 -3.52 -13.49 16.54
CA GLU A 187 -3.22 -14.52 17.53
C GLU A 187 -1.73 -14.93 17.52
N ARG A 188 -1.13 -14.95 16.34
CA ARG A 188 0.29 -15.31 16.14
C ARG A 188 1.25 -14.12 16.27
N THR A 189 0.71 -12.91 16.19
CA THR A 189 1.46 -11.65 16.34
C THR A 189 0.95 -10.81 17.51
N PRO A 190 0.87 -11.37 18.73
CA PRO A 190 0.17 -10.73 19.85
C PRO A 190 0.82 -9.43 20.32
N ARG A 191 2.03 -9.10 19.84
CA ARG A 191 2.73 -7.84 20.16
C ARG A 191 2.38 -6.70 19.22
N LEU A 192 1.85 -6.99 18.04
CA LEU A 192 1.53 -5.98 17.03
C LEU A 192 0.10 -5.46 17.19
N VAL A 193 -0.14 -4.32 16.60
CA VAL A 193 -1.45 -3.77 16.26
C VAL A 193 -1.68 -4.01 14.78
N ALA A 194 -2.90 -4.27 14.36
CA ALA A 194 -3.25 -4.28 12.94
C ALA A 194 -4.08 -3.07 12.57
N ILE A 195 -3.86 -2.57 11.37
CA ILE A 195 -4.66 -1.57 10.70
C ILE A 195 -5.46 -2.26 9.61
N ALA A 196 -6.79 -2.22 9.73
CA ALA A 196 -7.70 -2.79 8.75
C ALA A 196 -8.38 -1.66 7.97
N LEU A 197 -8.27 -1.70 6.64
CA LEU A 197 -8.76 -0.67 5.73
C LEU A 197 -9.87 -1.22 4.85
N ASP A 198 -10.98 -0.51 4.76
CA ASP A 198 -11.99 -0.74 3.74
C ASP A 198 -11.44 -0.41 2.34
N GLU A 199 -12.09 -0.89 1.28
CA GLU A 199 -11.64 -0.73 -0.11
C GLU A 199 -11.27 0.70 -0.49
N CYS A 200 -12.10 1.67 -0.08
CA CYS A 200 -11.92 3.07 -0.43
C CYS A 200 -11.30 3.91 0.69
N ALA A 201 -10.67 3.26 1.67
CA ALA A 201 -9.95 3.93 2.75
C ALA A 201 -8.44 3.80 2.56
N ALA A 202 -7.70 4.79 3.06
CA ALA A 202 -6.25 4.74 3.14
C ALA A 202 -5.76 5.27 4.48
N ILE A 203 -4.60 4.81 4.90
CA ILE A 203 -3.82 5.46 5.94
C ILE A 203 -2.68 6.24 5.29
N GLU A 204 -2.60 7.51 5.59
CA GLU A 204 -1.48 8.38 5.28
C GLU A 204 -0.63 8.55 6.53
N ILE A 205 0.64 8.24 6.40
CA ILE A 205 1.64 8.33 7.46
C ILE A 205 2.70 9.31 6.99
N ILE A 206 2.95 10.35 7.80
CA ILE A 206 4.03 11.32 7.58
C ILE A 206 4.86 11.39 8.85
N ASP A 207 6.12 10.98 8.75
CA ASP A 207 7.03 10.86 9.89
C ASP A 207 6.38 10.08 11.06
N ASP A 208 6.23 10.65 12.24
CA ASP A 208 5.59 10.06 13.43
C ASP A 208 4.07 10.35 13.52
N THR A 209 3.42 10.79 12.45
CA THR A 209 2.01 11.15 12.45
C THR A 209 1.22 10.41 11.39
N TYR A 210 -0.11 10.31 11.56
CA TYR A 210 -1.00 9.69 10.59
C TYR A 210 -2.35 10.41 10.50
N ARG A 211 -3.04 10.19 9.38
CA ARG A 211 -4.49 10.43 9.23
C ARG A 211 -5.14 9.37 8.35
N ILE A 212 -6.46 9.25 8.43
CA ILE A 212 -7.22 8.37 7.55
C ILE A 212 -7.82 9.19 6.42
N LEU A 213 -7.58 8.75 5.20
CA LEU A 213 -8.22 9.25 3.99
C LEU A 213 -9.35 8.31 3.62
N ALA A 214 -10.53 8.84 3.32
CA ALA A 214 -11.69 8.07 2.90
C ALA A 214 -12.28 8.70 1.63
N ALA A 215 -12.39 7.91 0.57
CA ALA A 215 -12.96 8.37 -0.70
C ALA A 215 -14.45 8.67 -0.58
N THR A 216 -15.15 8.00 0.34
CA THR A 216 -16.56 8.27 0.70
C THR A 216 -16.72 8.24 2.22
N PRO A 217 -17.77 8.91 2.77
CA PRO A 217 -18.00 8.91 4.21
C PRO A 217 -18.27 7.53 4.85
N THR A 218 -18.58 6.53 4.04
CA THR A 218 -18.85 5.16 4.50
C THR A 218 -17.61 4.31 4.62
N CYS A 219 -16.51 4.68 3.95
CA CYS A 219 -15.24 3.95 4.00
C CYS A 219 -14.55 4.16 5.34
N LYS A 220 -14.12 3.07 5.98
CA LYS A 220 -13.61 3.06 7.34
C LYS A 220 -12.22 2.48 7.43
N ALA A 221 -11.49 2.92 8.45
CA ALA A 221 -10.29 2.26 8.95
C ALA A 221 -10.54 1.75 10.36
N ARG A 222 -9.86 0.68 10.75
CA ARG A 222 -9.97 0.11 12.09
C ARG A 222 -8.62 -0.28 12.60
N ARG A 223 -8.45 -0.14 13.92
CA ARG A 223 -7.33 -0.69 14.67
C ARG A 223 -7.78 -1.98 15.35
N THR A 224 -6.97 -3.04 15.25
CA THR A 224 -7.28 -4.29 15.95
C THR A 224 -6.07 -4.82 16.72
N TYR A 225 -6.32 -5.42 17.87
CA TYR A 225 -5.28 -5.96 18.74
C TYR A 225 -5.86 -6.93 19.78
N TRP A 226 -4.98 -7.71 20.40
CA TRP A 226 -5.35 -8.54 21.55
C TRP A 226 -5.03 -7.82 22.87
N LYS A 227 -6.00 -7.76 23.80
CA LYS A 227 -5.85 -7.24 25.15
C LYS A 227 -6.55 -8.17 26.14
N SER A 228 -5.83 -8.66 27.16
CA SER A 228 -6.39 -9.51 28.22
C SER A 228 -7.22 -10.71 27.70
N GLY A 229 -6.76 -11.37 26.63
CA GLY A 229 -7.44 -12.51 25.99
C GLY A 229 -8.63 -12.15 25.12
N GLN A 230 -8.93 -10.87 24.93
CA GLN A 230 -10.00 -10.39 24.05
C GLN A 230 -9.44 -9.79 22.78
N TYR A 231 -10.06 -10.09 21.63
CA TYR A 231 -9.77 -9.45 20.36
C TYR A 231 -10.58 -8.16 20.24
N ILE A 232 -9.89 -7.03 20.22
CA ILE A 232 -10.49 -5.71 20.19
C ILE A 232 -10.47 -5.18 18.76
N VAL A 233 -11.56 -4.57 18.34
CA VAL A 233 -11.70 -3.86 17.05
C VAL A 233 -12.24 -2.47 17.32
N GLU A 234 -11.45 -1.45 16.98
CA GLU A 234 -11.79 -0.05 17.21
C GLU A 234 -11.80 0.68 15.86
N GLU A 235 -12.83 1.47 15.61
CA GLU A 235 -12.88 2.32 14.43
C GLU A 235 -11.91 3.51 14.61
N ILE A 236 -11.08 3.74 13.59
CA ILE A 236 -10.25 4.95 13.49
C ILE A 236 -11.06 5.96 12.68
N ARG A 237 -11.51 7.02 13.33
CA ARG A 237 -12.31 8.05 12.67
C ARG A 237 -11.44 8.90 11.74
N PRO A 238 -11.88 9.17 10.50
CA PRO A 238 -11.22 10.16 9.66
C PRO A 238 -11.20 11.51 10.37
N THR A 239 -10.04 12.16 10.34
CA THR A 239 -9.86 13.52 10.89
C THR A 239 -9.16 14.38 9.85
N ALA A 240 -9.47 15.67 9.82
CA ALA A 240 -8.77 16.63 8.94
C ALA A 240 -7.30 16.82 9.34
N GLY A 241 -6.99 16.63 10.63
CA GLY A 241 -5.64 16.80 11.17
C GLY A 241 -4.91 15.47 11.38
N PHE A 242 -3.59 15.56 11.39
CA PHE A 242 -2.74 14.42 11.72
C PHE A 242 -2.77 14.10 13.22
N GLN A 243 -2.64 12.82 13.54
CA GLN A 243 -2.61 12.26 14.89
C GLN A 243 -1.27 11.55 15.12
N ASP A 244 -0.92 11.30 16.38
CA ASP A 244 0.31 10.61 16.75
C ASP A 244 0.27 9.13 16.38
N LEU A 245 1.23 8.70 15.54
CA LEU A 245 1.34 7.34 15.05
C LEU A 245 1.72 6.36 16.18
N LYS A 246 2.53 6.78 17.13
CA LYS A 246 2.94 5.91 18.24
C LYS A 246 1.74 5.52 19.10
N THR A 247 0.82 6.46 19.31
CA THR A 247 -0.45 6.19 20.01
C THR A 247 -1.33 5.21 19.23
N LEU A 248 -1.38 5.31 17.90
CA LEU A 248 -2.11 4.35 17.07
C LEU A 248 -1.56 2.93 17.20
N LEU A 249 -0.24 2.79 17.15
CA LEU A 249 0.46 1.50 17.14
C LEU A 249 0.71 0.93 18.56
N ALA A 250 0.57 1.74 19.60
CA ALA A 250 0.66 1.27 20.97
C ALA A 250 -0.59 0.49 21.37
N LYS A 251 -0.40 -0.63 22.08
CA LYS A 251 -1.54 -1.28 22.72
C LYS A 251 -1.95 -0.46 23.96
N PRO A 252 -3.25 -0.21 24.16
CA PRO A 252 -3.71 0.37 25.40
C PRO A 252 -3.32 -0.50 26.59
N ALA A 253 -2.84 0.13 27.67
CA ALA A 253 -2.45 -0.53 28.92
C ALA A 253 -3.61 -1.31 29.55
#